data_5723b3dbd8f837fdaef7dd9ce7e9abd3
#
_entry.id   5723b3dbd8f837fdaef7dd9ce7e9abd3
#
_cell.length_a   1.000
_cell.length_b   1.000
_cell.length_c   1.000
_cell.angle_alpha   90.00
_cell.angle_beta   90.00
_cell.angle_gamma   90.00
#
_symmetry.space_group_name_H-M   'P 1'
#
loop_
_entity.id
_entity.type
_entity.pdbx_description
1 polymer ?
#
loop_
_entity_poly.entity_id
_entity_poly.type
_entity_poly.pdbx_seq_one_letter_code
_entity_poly.pdbx_strand_id
1 'polypeptide(L)' 'MDREIVRELQQVIRKVSDAAKSTVSVNDKAELESILSNLFKVETRLSIYQKYTQNRKEKI' A
#
# COMPACT_ATOMS: atom_id res chain seq x y z
N MET A 1 -10.66 12.53 2.00
CA MET A 1 -9.91 11.41 2.54
C MET A 1 -8.53 11.87 2.97
N ASP A 2 -8.08 11.42 4.09
CA ASP A 2 -6.87 11.89 4.71
C ASP A 2 -5.60 11.27 4.12
N ARG A 3 -4.57 12.07 3.99
CA ARG A 3 -3.27 11.58 3.54
C ARG A 3 -2.67 10.58 4.52
N GLU A 4 -3.12 10.61 5.77
CA GLU A 4 -2.64 9.69 6.78
C GLU A 4 -2.89 8.24 6.43
N ILE A 5 -4.02 7.94 5.78
CA ILE A 5 -4.36 6.57 5.39
C ILE A 5 -3.33 6.03 4.39
N VAL A 6 -2.97 6.83 3.40
CA VAL A 6 -1.97 6.41 2.42
C VAL A 6 -0.61 6.24 3.09
N ARG A 7 -0.27 7.15 3.98
CA ARG A 7 1.02 7.09 4.69
C ARG A 7 1.11 5.84 5.56
N GLU A 8 0.03 5.53 6.29
CA GLU A 8 -0.01 4.33 7.10
C GLU A 8 0.07 3.06 6.25
N LEU A 9 -0.61 3.06 5.11
CA LEU A 9 -0.54 1.93 4.19
C LEU A 9 0.87 1.74 3.66
N GLN A 10 1.56 2.83 3.33
CA GLN A 10 2.94 2.77 2.87
C GLN A 10 3.86 2.20 3.96
N GLN A 11 3.60 2.52 5.21
CA GLN A 11 4.36 1.95 6.33
C GLN A 11 4.12 0.45 6.45
N VAL A 12 2.89 0.01 6.29
CA VAL A 12 2.56 -1.43 6.31
C VAL A 12 3.28 -2.14 5.17
N ILE A 13 3.26 -1.56 3.97
CA ILE A 13 3.96 -2.12 2.82
C ILE A 13 5.44 -2.29 3.12
N ARG A 14 6.04 -1.28 3.73
CA ARG A 14 7.47 -1.34 4.08
C ARG A 14 7.75 -2.44 5.09
N LYS A 15 6.89 -2.57 6.11
CA LYS A 15 7.06 -3.61 7.12
C LYS A 15 6.91 -5.01 6.54
N VAL A 16 5.94 -5.20 5.66
CA VAL A 16 5.74 -6.49 4.99
C VAL A 16 6.94 -6.79 4.08
N SER A 17 7.44 -5.79 3.37
CA SER A 17 8.62 -5.96 2.53
C SER A 17 9.83 -6.39 3.35
N ASP A 18 10.05 -5.76 4.50
CA ASP A 18 11.16 -6.11 5.37
C ASP A 18 11.00 -7.53 5.93
N ALA A 19 9.78 -7.91 6.28
CA ALA A 19 9.49 -9.26 6.75
C ALA A 19 9.78 -10.29 5.66
N ALA A 20 9.42 -9.98 4.42
CA ALA A 20 9.68 -10.88 3.30
C ALA A 20 11.18 -11.07 3.06
N LYS A 21 11.95 -10.02 3.29
CA LYS A 21 13.43 -10.11 3.15
C LYS A 21 14.06 -10.90 4.26
N SER A 22 13.48 -10.89 5.45
CA SER A 22 14.04 -11.54 6.63
C SER A 22 13.62 -12.98 6.78
N THR A 23 12.55 -13.40 6.12
CA THR A 23 12.04 -14.75 6.32
C THR A 23 12.91 -15.78 5.63
N VAL A 24 13.09 -16.91 6.30
CA VAL A 24 13.88 -18.03 5.80
C VAL A 24 13.02 -19.02 5.05
N SER A 25 11.74 -19.05 5.37
CA SER A 25 10.80 -20.01 4.75
C SER A 25 10.41 -19.54 3.36
N VAL A 26 10.60 -20.42 2.36
CA VAL A 26 10.25 -20.13 0.97
C VAL A 26 8.74 -19.92 0.85
N ASN A 27 7.95 -20.74 1.54
CA ASN A 27 6.50 -20.63 1.49
C ASN A 27 6.02 -19.31 2.09
N ASP A 28 6.57 -18.91 3.21
CA ASP A 28 6.22 -17.65 3.86
C ASP A 28 6.62 -16.46 3.00
N LYS A 29 7.78 -16.55 2.36
CA LYS A 29 8.26 -15.50 1.48
C LYS A 29 7.31 -15.30 0.31
N ALA A 30 6.88 -16.40 -0.32
CA ALA A 30 5.96 -16.33 -1.46
C ALA A 30 4.63 -15.72 -1.04
N GLU A 31 4.15 -16.09 0.15
CA GLU A 31 2.90 -15.54 0.67
C GLU A 31 3.01 -14.05 0.97
N LEU A 32 4.11 -13.65 1.58
CA LEU A 32 4.36 -12.23 1.88
C LEU A 32 4.49 -11.42 0.60
N GLU A 33 5.12 -11.95 -0.43
CA GLU A 33 5.23 -11.27 -1.71
C GLU A 33 3.86 -11.11 -2.38
N SER A 34 3.00 -12.11 -2.24
CA SER A 34 1.64 -12.03 -2.75
C SER A 34 0.84 -10.94 -2.03
N ILE A 35 0.96 -10.89 -0.71
CA ILE A 35 0.32 -9.87 0.10
C ILE A 35 0.84 -8.49 -0.31
N LEU A 36 2.14 -8.38 -0.51
CA LEU A 36 2.77 -7.12 -0.91
C LEU A 36 2.23 -6.62 -2.24
N SER A 37 2.07 -7.52 -3.20
CA SER A 37 1.50 -7.18 -4.50
C SER A 37 0.08 -6.62 -4.35
N ASN A 38 -0.73 -7.24 -3.49
CA ASN A 38 -2.08 -6.76 -3.23
C ASN A 38 -2.07 -5.39 -2.55
N LEU A 39 -1.15 -5.19 -1.62
CA LEU A 39 -1.02 -3.91 -0.93
C LEU A 39 -0.64 -2.79 -1.90
N PHE A 40 0.25 -3.06 -2.84
CA PHE A 40 0.61 -2.09 -3.88
C PHE A 40 -0.58 -1.72 -4.74
N LYS A 41 -1.41 -2.69 -5.08
CA LYS A 41 -2.63 -2.42 -5.85
C LYS A 41 -3.58 -1.52 -5.08
N VAL A 42 -3.77 -1.81 -3.81
CA VAL A 42 -4.65 -1.00 -2.94
C VAL A 42 -4.09 0.41 -2.81
N GLU A 43 -2.80 0.54 -2.58
CA GLU A 43 -2.14 1.85 -2.44
C GLU A 43 -2.30 2.68 -3.71
N THR A 44 -2.12 2.09 -4.87
CA THR A 44 -2.29 2.77 -6.14
C THR A 44 -3.72 3.27 -6.32
N ARG A 45 -4.69 2.41 -6.03
CA ARG A 45 -6.11 2.79 -6.13
C ARG A 45 -6.46 3.92 -5.17
N LEU A 46 -5.94 3.84 -3.97
CA LEU A 46 -6.21 4.85 -2.95
C LEU A 46 -5.60 6.19 -3.34
N SER A 47 -4.40 6.18 -3.87
CA SER A 47 -3.73 7.40 -4.35
C SER A 47 -4.52 8.06 -5.48
N ILE A 48 -5.01 7.26 -6.40
CA ILE A 48 -5.84 7.76 -7.51
C ILE A 48 -7.14 8.36 -6.96
N TYR A 49 -7.76 7.67 -6.02
CA TYR A 49 -9.00 8.15 -5.41
C TYR A 49 -8.79 9.49 -4.71
N GLN A 50 -7.71 9.65 -3.99
CA GLN A 50 -7.41 10.90 -3.31
C GLN A 50 -7.17 12.04 -4.29
N LYS A 51 -6.44 11.79 -5.35
CA LYS A 51 -6.21 12.77 -6.39
C LYS A 51 -7.52 13.24 -7.01
N TYR A 52 -8.38 12.28 -7.29
CA TYR A 52 -9.67 12.56 -7.91
C TYR A 52 -10.54 13.42 -6.98
N THR A 53 -10.54 13.10 -5.71
CA THR A 53 -11.30 13.84 -4.71
C THR A 53 -10.78 15.26 -4.55
N GLN A 54 -9.48 15.45 -4.54
CA GLN A 54 -8.87 16.78 -4.45
C GLN A 54 -9.24 17.64 -5.65
N ASN A 55 -9.19 17.09 -6.84
CA ASN A 55 -9.58 17.81 -8.04
C ASN A 55 -11.03 18.25 -7.98
N ARG A 56 -11.90 17.43 -7.42
CA ARG A 56 -13.29 17.78 -7.22
C ARG A 56 -13.46 18.99 -6.31
N LYS A 57 -12.70 19.02 -5.23
CA LYS A 57 -12.74 20.13 -4.29
C LYS A 57 -12.28 21.44 -4.90
N GLU A 58 -11.31 21.37 -5.77
CA GLU A 58 -10.78 22.55 -6.44
C GLU A 58 -11.75 23.17 -7.41
N LYS A 59 -12.66 22.38 -7.95
CA LYS A 59 -13.65 22.87 -8.90
C LYS A 59 -14.81 23.61 -8.22
N ILE A 60 -14.97 23.45 -6.97
CA ILE A 60 -16.02 24.12 -6.23
C ILE A 60 -15.54 25.51 -5.77
#